data_62c919336303e2f035ab24f9f24b8586
#
_entry.id   62c919336303e2f035ab24f9f24b8586
#
_cell.length_a   1.000
_cell.length_b   1.000
_cell.length_c   1.000
_cell.angle_alpha   90.00
_cell.angle_beta   90.00
_cell.angle_gamma   90.00
#
_symmetry.space_group_name_H-M   'P 1'
#
loop_
_entity.id
_entity.type
_entity.pdbx_description
1 polymer ?
#
loop_
_entity_poly.entity_id
_entity_poly.type
_entity_poly.pdbx_seq_one_letter_code
_entity_poly.pdbx_strand_id
1 'polypeptide(L)'
;MSTNKITGMSASVIKNGKMVWAKAYGLADRKTSKPMTLNTLFALASVSKTITADAFMIEWEKGSFQLDQPINNYLPWTVANPNHTSTSITVRHLMTHLSSIDDNWDVIDANMVKGDSPIQMSTFLHDYLVPGSSNYYATKNFFTYAPGTQFNYSNMATTICGYITEHLSGIKFSKYCEDSIFTPLCMDDTHWFIS
;
A
#
# COMPACT_ATOMS: atom_id res chain seq x y z
N MET A 1 29.28 -4.69 -5.07
CA MET A 1 28.06 -5.00 -5.87
C MET A 1 28.14 -6.38 -6.51
N SER A 2 29.26 -6.78 -7.13
CA SER A 2 29.43 -8.10 -7.77
C SER A 2 29.20 -9.27 -6.81
N THR A 3 29.75 -9.21 -5.60
CA THR A 3 29.66 -10.28 -4.58
C THR A 3 28.20 -10.55 -4.14
N ASN A 4 27.36 -9.51 -4.05
CA ASN A 4 25.97 -9.61 -3.61
C ASN A 4 24.97 -9.63 -4.77
N LYS A 5 25.47 -9.75 -6.03
CA LYS A 5 24.63 -9.77 -7.24
C LYS A 5 23.67 -8.57 -7.39
N ILE A 6 24.02 -7.41 -6.79
CA ILE A 6 23.22 -6.17 -6.90
C ILE A 6 23.44 -5.61 -8.31
N THR A 7 22.38 -5.52 -9.10
CA THR A 7 22.44 -5.06 -10.49
C THR A 7 22.75 -3.59 -10.59
N GLY A 8 22.02 -2.77 -9.84
CA GLY A 8 22.22 -1.34 -9.80
C GLY A 8 21.65 -0.75 -8.50
N MET A 9 22.13 0.42 -8.13
CA MET A 9 21.66 1.17 -6.97
C MET A 9 21.89 2.67 -7.18
N SER A 10 21.07 3.48 -6.52
CA SER A 10 21.35 4.90 -6.29
C SER A 10 21.39 5.15 -4.78
N ALA A 11 22.17 6.15 -4.39
CA ALA A 11 22.25 6.57 -3.01
C ALA A 11 22.44 8.09 -2.94
N SER A 12 21.88 8.72 -1.92
CA SER A 12 22.02 10.13 -1.66
C SER A 12 22.23 10.41 -0.17
N VAL A 13 22.84 11.55 0.13
CA VAL A 13 23.00 12.04 1.48
C VAL A 13 22.42 13.44 1.55
N ILE A 14 21.52 13.65 2.48
CA ILE A 14 20.92 14.95 2.77
C ILE A 14 21.42 15.42 4.15
N LYS A 15 21.91 16.66 4.20
CA LYS A 15 22.34 17.30 5.44
C LYS A 15 21.78 18.72 5.50
N ASN A 16 21.12 19.06 6.61
CA ASN A 16 20.47 20.35 6.83
C ASN A 16 19.54 20.76 5.66
N GLY A 17 18.69 19.81 5.19
CA GLY A 17 17.73 20.05 4.10
C GLY A 17 18.35 20.16 2.70
N LYS A 18 19.67 19.94 2.55
CA LYS A 18 20.36 20.02 1.25
C LYS A 18 20.97 18.68 0.88
N MET A 19 20.80 18.27 -0.37
CA MET A 19 21.51 17.12 -0.93
C MET A 19 23.00 17.48 -1.06
N VAL A 20 23.85 16.82 -0.27
CA VAL A 20 25.30 17.06 -0.24
C VAL A 20 26.07 16.04 -1.05
N TRP A 21 25.44 14.92 -1.37
CA TRP A 21 26.02 13.89 -2.22
C TRP A 21 24.92 13.02 -2.82
N ALA A 22 25.08 12.60 -4.08
CA ALA A 22 24.24 11.60 -4.73
C ALA A 22 25.06 10.84 -5.77
N LYS A 23 24.86 9.53 -5.88
CA LYS A 23 25.56 8.70 -6.87
C LYS A 23 24.75 7.47 -7.26
N ALA A 24 24.86 7.09 -8.54
CA ALA A 24 24.32 5.88 -9.10
C ALA A 24 25.44 4.89 -9.44
N TYR A 25 25.16 3.58 -9.33
CA TYR A 25 26.11 2.50 -9.53
C TYR A 25 25.47 1.34 -10.28
N GLY A 26 26.24 0.70 -11.18
CA GLY A 26 25.83 -0.52 -11.88
C GLY A 26 24.87 -0.25 -13.04
N LEU A 27 23.94 -1.16 -13.26
CA LEU A 27 23.05 -1.16 -14.42
C LEU A 27 21.59 -1.00 -13.99
N ALA A 28 20.83 -0.22 -14.74
CA ALA A 28 19.36 -0.14 -14.64
C ALA A 28 18.72 -1.37 -15.30
N ASP A 29 19.30 -1.86 -16.39
CA ASP A 29 18.86 -3.07 -17.10
C ASP A 29 20.06 -3.91 -17.51
N ARG A 30 20.08 -5.17 -17.07
CA ARG A 30 21.14 -6.14 -17.39
C ARG A 30 21.07 -6.64 -18.83
N LYS A 31 19.85 -6.75 -19.40
CA LYS A 31 19.67 -7.30 -20.76
C LYS A 31 20.21 -6.35 -21.81
N THR A 32 19.98 -5.06 -21.62
CA THR A 32 20.40 -4.01 -22.55
C THR A 32 21.72 -3.34 -22.12
N SER A 33 22.31 -3.74 -20.99
CA SER A 33 23.47 -3.10 -20.38
C SER A 33 23.26 -1.60 -20.12
N LYS A 34 22.01 -1.17 -19.91
CA LYS A 34 21.68 0.23 -19.64
C LYS A 34 22.27 0.66 -18.29
N PRO A 35 23.09 1.73 -18.22
CA PRO A 35 23.69 2.16 -16.97
C PRO A 35 22.63 2.73 -16.02
N MET A 36 22.87 2.55 -14.71
CA MET A 36 22.10 3.23 -13.67
C MET A 36 22.46 4.71 -13.63
N THR A 37 21.46 5.57 -13.51
CA THR A 37 21.60 7.02 -13.36
C THR A 37 20.79 7.50 -12.15
N LEU A 38 21.00 8.75 -11.73
CA LEU A 38 20.19 9.36 -10.66
C LEU A 38 18.73 9.58 -11.10
N ASN A 39 18.46 9.60 -12.40
CA ASN A 39 17.12 9.74 -12.97
C ASN A 39 16.48 8.38 -13.34
N THR A 40 17.06 7.27 -12.91
CA THR A 40 16.47 5.96 -13.13
C THR A 40 15.32 5.75 -12.15
N LEU A 41 14.13 5.46 -12.68
CA LEU A 41 12.95 5.15 -11.86
C LEU A 41 13.07 3.74 -11.27
N PHE A 42 12.56 3.58 -10.04
CA PHE A 42 12.56 2.32 -9.31
C PHE A 42 11.12 1.92 -8.95
N ALA A 43 10.82 0.65 -9.07
CA ALA A 43 9.66 0.08 -8.39
C ALA A 43 9.99 -0.01 -6.89
N LEU A 44 9.26 0.75 -6.07
CA LEU A 44 9.55 0.89 -4.64
C LEU A 44 9.00 -0.25 -3.79
N ALA A 45 8.17 -1.13 -4.37
CA ALA A 45 7.52 -2.23 -3.66
C ALA A 45 6.91 -1.76 -2.32
N SER A 46 7.22 -2.42 -1.21
CA SER A 46 6.61 -2.09 0.09
C SER A 46 7.03 -0.74 0.69
N VAL A 47 8.02 -0.05 0.14
CA VAL A 47 8.29 1.34 0.53
C VAL A 47 7.09 2.24 0.19
N SER A 48 6.30 1.89 -0.82
CA SER A 48 5.04 2.59 -1.16
C SER A 48 4.03 2.67 0.01
N LYS A 49 4.12 1.76 0.98
CA LYS A 49 3.26 1.79 2.17
C LYS A 49 3.49 3.02 3.06
N THR A 50 4.69 3.61 3.03
CA THR A 50 4.95 4.87 3.74
C THR A 50 4.10 5.98 3.15
N ILE A 51 4.02 6.08 1.81
CA ILE A 51 3.17 7.06 1.13
C ILE A 51 1.68 6.81 1.43
N THR A 52 1.27 5.53 1.46
CA THR A 52 -0.11 5.20 1.84
C THR A 52 -0.41 5.63 3.28
N ALA A 53 0.53 5.41 4.20
CA ALA A 53 0.37 5.83 5.59
C ALA A 53 0.33 7.36 5.71
N ASP A 54 1.18 8.09 4.99
CA ASP A 54 1.19 9.55 4.99
C ASP A 54 -0.14 10.11 4.46
N ALA A 55 -0.62 9.61 3.30
CA ALA A 55 -1.91 10.01 2.74
C ALA A 55 -3.07 9.75 3.73
N PHE A 56 -3.04 8.59 4.38
CA PHE A 56 -4.04 8.20 5.37
C PHE A 56 -4.00 9.09 6.61
N MET A 57 -2.80 9.43 7.10
CA MET A 57 -2.64 10.30 8.25
C MET A 57 -3.00 11.77 7.96
N ILE A 58 -2.87 12.23 6.72
CA ILE A 58 -3.40 13.54 6.30
C ILE A 58 -4.93 13.59 6.48
N GLU A 59 -5.66 12.53 6.12
CA GLU A 59 -7.10 12.44 6.36
C GLU A 59 -7.43 12.37 7.87
N TRP A 60 -6.61 11.69 8.66
CA TRP A 60 -6.77 11.68 10.11
C TRP A 60 -6.60 13.07 10.72
N GLU A 61 -5.60 13.85 10.29
CA GLU A 61 -5.39 15.24 10.74
C GLU A 61 -6.56 16.16 10.38
N LYS A 62 -7.27 15.89 9.27
CA LYS A 62 -8.52 16.58 8.91
C LYS A 62 -9.71 16.17 9.78
N GLY A 63 -9.54 15.14 10.63
CA GLY A 63 -10.61 14.62 11.48
C GLY A 63 -11.59 13.68 10.77
N SER A 64 -11.24 13.20 9.58
CA SER A 64 -12.10 12.34 8.76
C SER A 64 -12.39 10.99 9.41
N PHE A 65 -11.50 10.50 10.29
CA PHE A 65 -11.66 9.26 11.02
C PHE A 65 -10.92 9.25 12.35
N GLN A 66 -11.20 8.23 13.19
CA GLN A 66 -10.53 7.99 14.46
C GLN A 66 -9.82 6.63 14.45
N LEU A 67 -8.61 6.57 15.02
CA LEU A 67 -7.75 5.37 14.94
C LEU A 67 -8.35 4.13 15.61
N ASP A 68 -9.08 4.30 16.72
CA ASP A 68 -9.62 3.19 17.50
C ASP A 68 -11.09 2.86 17.16
N GLN A 69 -11.65 3.50 16.15
CA GLN A 69 -12.98 3.17 15.65
C GLN A 69 -12.93 2.00 14.65
N PRO A 70 -14.03 1.21 14.56
CA PRO A 70 -14.17 0.18 13.55
C PRO A 70 -14.03 0.71 12.12
N ILE A 71 -13.30 -0.01 11.26
CA ILE A 71 -13.15 0.35 9.84
C ILE A 71 -14.50 0.39 9.11
N ASN A 72 -15.48 -0.37 9.58
CA ASN A 72 -16.82 -0.41 9.02
C ASN A 72 -17.58 0.94 9.10
N ASN A 73 -17.13 1.86 9.95
CA ASN A 73 -17.64 3.23 9.97
C ASN A 73 -17.19 4.05 8.74
N TYR A 74 -16.18 3.57 8.02
CA TYR A 74 -15.49 4.30 6.94
C TYR A 74 -15.47 3.52 5.63
N LEU A 75 -16.16 2.40 5.56
CA LEU A 75 -16.30 1.55 4.37
C LEU A 75 -17.76 1.46 3.95
N PRO A 76 -18.07 1.35 2.65
CA PRO A 76 -19.44 1.21 2.16
C PRO A 76 -20.00 -0.23 2.32
N TRP A 77 -19.21 -1.16 2.84
CA TRP A 77 -19.57 -2.56 3.13
C TRP A 77 -19.00 -3.01 4.47
N THR A 78 -19.52 -4.10 4.99
CA THR A 78 -19.07 -4.68 6.27
C THR A 78 -17.91 -5.65 6.07
N VAL A 79 -16.85 -5.48 6.86
CA VAL A 79 -15.72 -6.38 6.96
C VAL A 79 -15.64 -6.93 8.37
N ALA A 80 -15.58 -8.26 8.50
CA ALA A 80 -15.38 -8.94 9.77
C ALA A 80 -14.49 -10.17 9.57
N ASN A 81 -13.63 -10.47 10.54
CA ASN A 81 -12.97 -11.76 10.58
C ASN A 81 -14.03 -12.84 10.85
N PRO A 82 -14.22 -13.85 9.97
CA PRO A 82 -15.27 -14.86 10.13
C PRO A 82 -15.12 -15.72 11.39
N ASN A 83 -13.89 -15.81 11.95
CA ASN A 83 -13.62 -16.52 13.19
C ASN A 83 -13.89 -15.67 14.45
N HIS A 84 -14.04 -14.34 14.31
CA HIS A 84 -14.17 -13.38 15.40
C HIS A 84 -15.15 -12.25 15.03
N THR A 85 -16.37 -12.60 14.65
CA THR A 85 -17.38 -11.65 14.12
C THR A 85 -17.81 -10.58 15.13
N SER A 86 -17.63 -10.83 16.43
CA SER A 86 -17.91 -9.86 17.49
C SER A 86 -16.77 -8.90 17.77
N THR A 87 -15.57 -9.13 17.19
CA THR A 87 -14.39 -8.28 17.40
C THR A 87 -14.17 -7.39 16.16
N SER A 88 -14.38 -6.11 16.33
CA SER A 88 -14.21 -5.16 15.24
C SER A 88 -12.74 -5.02 14.85
N ILE A 89 -12.49 -4.93 13.54
CA ILE A 89 -11.19 -4.48 13.01
C ILE A 89 -11.19 -2.94 13.09
N THR A 90 -10.21 -2.35 13.77
CA THR A 90 -10.07 -0.90 13.88
C THR A 90 -9.08 -0.36 12.85
N VAL A 91 -9.13 0.96 12.62
CA VAL A 91 -8.15 1.66 11.79
C VAL A 91 -6.73 1.42 12.30
N ARG A 92 -6.51 1.47 13.62
CA ARG A 92 -5.22 1.17 14.24
C ARG A 92 -4.73 -0.24 13.89
N HIS A 93 -5.62 -1.23 13.89
CA HIS A 93 -5.26 -2.61 13.52
C HIS A 93 -4.73 -2.72 12.08
N LEU A 94 -5.30 -1.96 11.12
CA LEU A 94 -4.78 -1.90 9.75
C LEU A 94 -3.35 -1.34 9.72
N MET A 95 -3.16 -0.16 10.33
CA MET A 95 -1.89 0.58 10.32
C MET A 95 -0.75 -0.17 11.03
N THR A 96 -1.07 -1.01 12.02
CA THR A 96 -0.07 -1.74 12.81
C THR A 96 0.05 -3.22 12.43
N HIS A 97 -0.61 -3.64 11.34
CA HIS A 97 -0.63 -5.04 10.90
C HIS A 97 -1.15 -6.04 11.96
N LEU A 98 -2.18 -5.60 12.69
CA LEU A 98 -2.89 -6.39 13.72
C LEU A 98 -4.33 -6.73 13.30
N SER A 99 -4.67 -6.53 12.02
CA SER A 99 -6.06 -6.65 11.54
C SER A 99 -6.60 -8.06 11.46
N SER A 100 -5.75 -9.08 11.55
CA SER A 100 -6.06 -10.48 11.23
C SER A 100 -6.54 -10.72 9.77
N ILE A 101 -6.38 -9.75 8.88
CA ILE A 101 -6.58 -9.94 7.44
C ILE A 101 -5.29 -10.50 6.86
N ASP A 102 -5.41 -11.66 6.20
CA ASP A 102 -4.29 -12.34 5.55
C ASP A 102 -4.14 -11.90 4.08
N ASP A 103 -2.96 -12.11 3.53
CA ASP A 103 -2.68 -11.98 2.11
C ASP A 103 -2.82 -13.36 1.43
N ASN A 104 -3.99 -13.62 0.86
CA ASN A 104 -4.22 -14.82 0.06
C ASN A 104 -3.51 -14.70 -1.29
N TRP A 105 -2.30 -15.22 -1.37
CA TRP A 105 -1.47 -15.13 -2.57
C TRP A 105 -2.05 -15.83 -3.78
N ASP A 106 -2.88 -16.86 -3.60
CA ASP A 106 -3.58 -17.51 -4.73
C ASP A 106 -4.51 -16.50 -5.45
N VAL A 107 -5.17 -15.62 -4.69
CA VAL A 107 -6.02 -14.56 -5.22
C VAL A 107 -5.21 -13.40 -5.76
N ILE A 108 -4.21 -12.94 -4.99
CA ILE A 108 -3.38 -11.79 -5.36
C ILE A 108 -2.65 -12.08 -6.68
N ASP A 109 -1.98 -13.22 -6.79
CA ASP A 109 -1.23 -13.62 -8.00
C ASP A 109 -2.15 -13.83 -9.21
N ALA A 110 -3.34 -14.40 -9.01
CA ALA A 110 -4.32 -14.59 -10.07
C ALA A 110 -4.85 -13.26 -10.65
N ASN A 111 -4.78 -12.18 -9.90
CA ASN A 111 -5.20 -10.84 -10.32
C ASN A 111 -4.03 -9.93 -10.73
N MET A 112 -2.78 -10.43 -10.67
CA MET A 112 -1.64 -9.69 -11.20
C MET A 112 -1.66 -9.66 -12.73
N VAL A 113 -1.43 -8.48 -13.29
CA VAL A 113 -1.34 -8.26 -14.73
C VAL A 113 -0.02 -7.58 -15.08
N LYS A 114 0.38 -7.68 -16.34
CA LYS A 114 1.51 -6.90 -16.83
C LYS A 114 1.05 -5.45 -17.06
N GLY A 115 1.65 -4.51 -16.34
CA GLY A 115 1.25 -3.10 -16.36
C GLY A 115 0.28 -2.77 -15.22
N ASP A 116 -0.53 -1.75 -15.44
CA ASP A 116 -1.48 -1.28 -14.43
C ASP A 116 -2.75 -2.14 -14.41
N SER A 117 -3.26 -2.42 -13.20
CA SER A 117 -4.46 -3.23 -13.06
C SER A 117 -5.70 -2.48 -13.59
N PRO A 118 -6.53 -3.12 -14.42
CA PRO A 118 -7.81 -2.55 -14.86
C PRO A 118 -8.88 -2.62 -13.75
N ILE A 119 -8.63 -3.37 -12.67
CA ILE A 119 -9.60 -3.57 -11.59
C ILE A 119 -9.52 -2.39 -10.62
N GLN A 120 -10.66 -1.78 -10.33
CA GLN A 120 -10.75 -0.72 -9.35
C GLN A 120 -10.45 -1.26 -7.94
N MET A 121 -9.72 -0.49 -7.12
CA MET A 121 -9.37 -0.86 -5.75
C MET A 121 -10.61 -1.23 -4.91
N SER A 122 -11.70 -0.47 -5.05
CA SER A 122 -12.99 -0.75 -4.40
C SER A 122 -13.56 -2.13 -4.77
N THR A 123 -13.55 -2.47 -6.06
CA THR A 123 -14.05 -3.76 -6.55
C THR A 123 -13.21 -4.91 -6.03
N PHE A 124 -11.88 -4.80 -6.13
CA PHE A 124 -10.98 -5.84 -5.65
C PHE A 124 -11.13 -6.08 -4.14
N LEU A 125 -11.18 -5.00 -3.34
CA LEU A 125 -11.35 -5.11 -1.88
C LEU A 125 -12.72 -5.66 -1.50
N HIS A 126 -13.80 -5.23 -2.16
CA HIS A 126 -15.13 -5.78 -1.95
C HIS A 126 -15.12 -7.30 -2.20
N ASP A 127 -14.62 -7.71 -3.35
CA ASP A 127 -14.57 -9.12 -3.74
C ASP A 127 -13.71 -9.98 -2.81
N TYR A 128 -12.68 -9.38 -2.22
CA TYR A 128 -11.78 -10.07 -1.30
C TYR A 128 -12.34 -10.19 0.12
N LEU A 129 -13.08 -9.18 0.60
CA LEU A 129 -13.43 -9.04 2.02
C LEU A 129 -14.88 -9.38 2.35
N VAL A 130 -15.81 -9.31 1.35
CA VAL A 130 -17.24 -9.46 1.60
C VAL A 130 -17.68 -10.90 1.32
N PRO A 131 -18.34 -11.58 2.30
CA PRO A 131 -18.83 -12.93 2.13
C PRO A 131 -19.73 -13.12 0.90
N GLY A 132 -19.50 -14.18 0.15
CA GLY A 132 -20.24 -14.49 -1.07
C GLY A 132 -19.70 -13.86 -2.35
N SER A 133 -18.68 -13.00 -2.25
CA SER A 133 -18.01 -12.41 -3.40
C SER A 133 -16.96 -13.35 -4.00
N SER A 134 -16.51 -13.04 -5.23
CA SER A 134 -15.73 -13.94 -6.10
C SER A 134 -14.37 -14.36 -5.52
N ASN A 135 -13.72 -13.47 -4.78
CA ASN A 135 -12.39 -13.68 -4.20
C ASN A 135 -12.41 -13.86 -2.68
N TYR A 136 -13.60 -14.07 -2.09
CA TYR A 136 -13.74 -14.28 -0.65
C TYR A 136 -13.51 -15.74 -0.27
N TYR A 137 -12.50 -15.97 0.55
CA TYR A 137 -12.18 -17.27 1.14
C TYR A 137 -11.98 -17.11 2.66
N ALA A 138 -13.00 -17.46 3.45
CA ALA A 138 -13.03 -17.26 4.90
C ALA A 138 -11.77 -17.78 5.64
N THR A 139 -11.21 -18.91 5.17
CA THR A 139 -10.06 -19.58 5.80
C THR A 139 -8.70 -19.19 5.22
N LYS A 140 -8.68 -18.38 4.14
CA LYS A 140 -7.44 -17.96 3.46
C LYS A 140 -7.26 -16.44 3.46
N ASN A 141 -8.35 -15.67 3.54
CA ASN A 141 -8.28 -14.22 3.55
C ASN A 141 -8.23 -13.65 4.98
N PHE A 142 -8.43 -14.52 5.97
CA PHE A 142 -8.40 -14.14 7.39
C PHE A 142 -7.68 -15.19 8.22
N PHE A 143 -6.91 -14.72 9.19
CA PHE A 143 -6.31 -15.58 10.20
C PHE A 143 -7.33 -16.03 11.24
N THR A 144 -7.02 -17.11 11.94
CA THR A 144 -7.90 -17.68 12.98
C THR A 144 -7.83 -16.95 14.33
N TYR A 145 -6.87 -16.04 14.51
CA TYR A 145 -6.75 -15.24 15.73
C TYR A 145 -7.55 -13.93 15.61
N ALA A 146 -7.92 -13.38 16.77
CA ALA A 146 -8.72 -12.16 16.83
C ALA A 146 -7.95 -10.91 16.35
N PRO A 147 -8.61 -9.93 15.72
CA PRO A 147 -8.04 -8.62 15.46
C PRO A 147 -7.45 -8.01 16.74
N GLY A 148 -6.28 -7.38 16.61
CA GLY A 148 -5.57 -6.73 17.71
C GLY A 148 -4.65 -7.64 18.53
N THR A 149 -4.63 -8.96 18.30
CA THR A 149 -3.93 -9.90 19.19
C THR A 149 -2.58 -10.37 18.66
N GLN A 150 -2.39 -10.40 17.35
CA GLN A 150 -1.14 -10.91 16.74
C GLN A 150 -0.74 -10.08 15.54
N PHE A 151 0.55 -9.72 15.48
CA PHE A 151 1.15 -9.07 14.31
C PHE A 151 1.26 -10.04 13.13
N ASN A 152 0.74 -9.62 12.00
CA ASN A 152 1.01 -10.26 10.72
C ASN A 152 0.97 -9.21 9.61
N TYR A 153 2.09 -9.06 8.90
CA TYR A 153 2.20 -8.11 7.80
C TYR A 153 1.17 -8.41 6.71
N SER A 154 0.37 -7.41 6.34
CA SER A 154 -0.68 -7.56 5.33
C SER A 154 -0.65 -6.41 4.32
N ASN A 155 -0.53 -6.76 3.05
CA ASN A 155 -0.69 -5.85 1.92
C ASN A 155 -2.16 -5.41 1.82
N MET A 156 -3.08 -6.33 2.05
CA MET A 156 -4.52 -6.08 2.01
C MET A 156 -4.93 -5.03 3.05
N ALA A 157 -4.40 -5.13 4.29
CA ALA A 157 -4.67 -4.13 5.32
C ALA A 157 -4.23 -2.72 4.90
N THR A 158 -3.05 -2.59 4.28
CA THR A 158 -2.57 -1.29 3.78
C THR A 158 -3.40 -0.79 2.59
N THR A 159 -3.85 -1.70 1.71
CA THR A 159 -4.73 -1.34 0.58
C THR A 159 -6.07 -0.79 1.09
N ILE A 160 -6.61 -1.34 2.19
CA ILE A 160 -7.83 -0.80 2.83
C ILE A 160 -7.58 0.63 3.33
N CYS A 161 -6.43 0.94 3.92
CA CYS A 161 -6.09 2.33 4.30
C CYS A 161 -6.14 3.28 3.08
N GLY A 162 -5.55 2.87 1.96
CA GLY A 162 -5.62 3.63 0.71
C GLY A 162 -7.05 3.82 0.21
N TYR A 163 -7.86 2.77 0.29
CA TYR A 163 -9.27 2.86 -0.12
C TYR A 163 -10.11 3.74 0.81
N ILE A 164 -9.92 3.69 2.11
CA ILE A 164 -10.60 4.59 3.05
C ILE A 164 -10.23 6.04 2.74
N THR A 165 -8.95 6.34 2.41
CA THR A 165 -8.54 7.67 1.95
C THR A 165 -9.31 8.09 0.69
N GLU A 166 -9.39 7.22 -0.33
CA GLU A 166 -10.15 7.47 -1.55
C GLU A 166 -11.64 7.72 -1.25
N HIS A 167 -12.24 6.87 -0.41
CA HIS A 167 -13.67 6.91 -0.09
C HIS A 167 -14.06 8.18 0.69
N LEU A 168 -13.28 8.55 1.70
CA LEU A 168 -13.57 9.71 2.55
C LEU A 168 -13.27 11.03 1.85
N SER A 169 -12.20 11.10 1.06
CA SER A 169 -11.84 12.31 0.31
C SER A 169 -12.69 12.52 -0.94
N GLY A 170 -13.27 11.45 -1.50
CA GLY A 170 -13.96 11.47 -2.80
C GLY A 170 -12.99 11.61 -4.00
N ILE A 171 -11.68 11.53 -3.75
CA ILE A 171 -10.63 11.69 -4.76
C ILE A 171 -9.93 10.35 -4.96
N LYS A 172 -9.67 9.94 -6.22
CA LYS A 172 -8.90 8.72 -6.50
C LYS A 172 -7.58 8.72 -5.73
N PHE A 173 -7.24 7.60 -5.08
CA PHE A 173 -6.09 7.51 -4.20
C PHE A 173 -4.78 7.98 -4.84
N SER A 174 -4.54 7.61 -6.10
CA SER A 174 -3.36 8.08 -6.85
C SER A 174 -3.31 9.59 -6.99
N LYS A 175 -4.44 10.21 -7.33
CA LYS A 175 -4.57 11.67 -7.46
C LYS A 175 -4.46 12.36 -6.10
N TYR A 176 -5.02 11.76 -5.06
CA TYR A 176 -4.89 12.25 -3.70
C TYR A 176 -3.42 12.32 -3.25
N CYS A 177 -2.64 11.26 -3.51
CA CYS A 177 -1.20 11.24 -3.23
C CYS A 177 -0.43 12.28 -4.06
N GLU A 178 -0.77 12.43 -5.33
CA GLU A 178 -0.17 13.43 -6.21
C GLU A 178 -0.38 14.84 -5.64
N ASP A 179 -1.63 15.21 -5.31
CA ASP A 179 -1.98 16.56 -4.87
C ASP A 179 -1.50 16.87 -3.46
N SER A 180 -1.55 15.87 -2.55
CA SER A 180 -1.31 16.08 -1.13
C SER A 180 0.13 15.79 -0.70
N ILE A 181 0.89 15.01 -1.48
CA ILE A 181 2.23 14.55 -1.12
C ILE A 181 3.23 14.86 -2.23
N PHE A 182 3.04 14.32 -3.43
CA PHE A 182 4.08 14.37 -4.46
C PHE A 182 4.32 15.78 -4.96
N THR A 183 3.27 16.50 -5.35
CA THR A 183 3.39 17.89 -5.83
C THR A 183 3.96 18.84 -4.77
N PRO A 184 3.45 18.85 -3.51
CA PRO A 184 4.01 19.72 -2.46
C PRO A 184 5.48 19.43 -2.12
N LEU A 185 5.93 18.19 -2.32
CA LEU A 185 7.31 17.77 -2.07
C LEU A 185 8.21 17.80 -3.32
N CYS A 186 7.70 18.30 -4.45
CA CYS A 186 8.40 18.32 -5.75
C CYS A 186 8.89 16.93 -6.17
N MET A 187 8.07 15.89 -5.95
CA MET A 187 8.33 14.51 -6.34
C MET A 187 7.72 14.22 -7.72
N ASP A 188 8.10 15.00 -8.72
CA ASP A 188 7.46 15.05 -10.04
C ASP A 188 7.55 13.73 -10.83
N ASP A 189 8.55 12.89 -10.54
CA ASP A 189 8.77 11.58 -11.18
C ASP A 189 8.25 10.41 -10.32
N THR A 190 7.35 10.68 -9.35
CA THR A 190 6.79 9.65 -8.46
C THR A 190 5.33 9.38 -8.81
N HIS A 191 5.02 8.13 -9.19
CA HIS A 191 3.70 7.76 -9.68
C HIS A 191 3.25 6.41 -9.09
N TRP A 192 1.92 6.21 -9.02
CA TRP A 192 1.30 4.93 -8.68
C TRP A 192 1.15 3.99 -9.88
N PHE A 193 1.16 4.53 -11.09
CA PHE A 193 0.99 3.79 -12.33
C PHE A 193 2.30 3.73 -13.12
N ILE A 194 2.41 2.71 -13.98
CA ILE A 194 3.58 2.46 -14.83
C ILE A 194 3.41 3.17 -16.19
N SER A 195 2.16 3.41 -16.60
CA SER A 195 1.79 4.03 -17.89
C SER A 195 1.32 5.46 -17.74
#